data_ca5ee5897613de6bbee15859c3f009b8
#
_entry.id   ca5ee5897613de6bbee15859c3f009b8
#
_cell.length_a   1.000
_cell.length_b   1.000
_cell.length_c   1.000
_cell.angle_alpha   90.00
_cell.angle_beta   90.00
_cell.angle_gamma   90.00
#
_symmetry.space_group_name_H-M   'P 1'
#
loop_
_entity.id
_entity.type
_entity.pdbx_description
1 polymer ?
#
loop_
_entity_poly.entity_id
_entity_poly.type
_entity_poly.pdbx_seq_one_letter_code
_entity_poly.pdbx_strand_id
1 'polypeptide(L)'
;NNFKGSAYVYHKNENMRGDAIEREQISGAREKDQQTTWGFSLGGPIIKNKLFFFANGEMVKTPTVVNRWRGSENGIGDAENYISRTKLADLERVSNFVKDKYGYDTGSWTNFPADESNYKLLFRVDWNITDKHHLAVRYNYTKNRSWQAPNASSMDGGTRASGSRMSQYSMSFANSMYAIDNLVNSWTVDLNSRFTDNLSNQFLFTYSKLDDSRYTNSSEFPFIDILDGGQKS
;
A
#
# COMPACT_ATOMS: atom_id res chain seq x y z
N ASN A 1 11.22 34.41 -10.92
CA ASN A 1 10.97 34.33 -12.35
C ASN A 1 11.88 33.34 -13.11
N ASN A 2 12.47 32.39 -12.42
CA ASN A 2 13.29 31.34 -13.01
C ASN A 2 12.64 29.97 -12.75
N PHE A 3 12.85 29.02 -13.66
CA PHE A 3 12.51 27.63 -13.43
C PHE A 3 13.42 27.06 -12.35
N LYS A 4 12.83 26.30 -11.43
CA LYS A 4 13.54 25.52 -10.43
C LYS A 4 12.93 24.13 -10.37
N GLY A 5 13.77 23.13 -10.21
CA GLY A 5 13.32 21.76 -10.09
C GLY A 5 14.34 20.91 -9.34
N SER A 6 13.86 19.79 -8.86
CA SER A 6 14.69 18.77 -8.24
C SER A 6 14.15 17.39 -8.59
N ALA A 7 15.01 16.41 -8.62
CA ALA A 7 14.65 15.01 -8.65
C ALA A 7 15.50 14.28 -7.62
N TYR A 8 14.91 13.28 -6.97
CA TYR A 8 15.61 12.50 -5.95
C TYR A 8 15.14 11.05 -5.96
N VAL A 9 16.04 10.19 -5.50
CA VAL A 9 15.76 8.79 -5.21
C VAL A 9 16.31 8.49 -3.83
N TYR A 10 15.48 7.91 -2.96
CA TYR A 10 15.91 7.35 -1.70
C TYR A 10 15.67 5.85 -1.72
N HIS A 11 16.65 5.11 -1.26
CA HIS A 11 16.54 3.67 -1.09
C HIS A 11 17.00 3.27 0.30
N LYS A 12 16.23 2.46 0.98
CA LYS A 12 16.64 1.77 2.21
C LYS A 12 16.42 0.27 2.06
N ASN A 13 17.24 -0.50 2.74
CA ASN A 13 17.07 -1.93 2.89
C ASN A 13 17.47 -2.39 4.31
N GLU A 14 17.25 -3.65 4.61
CA GLU A 14 17.54 -4.27 5.90
C GLU A 14 19.00 -4.12 6.34
N ASN A 15 19.94 -4.06 5.38
CA ASN A 15 21.37 -3.95 5.66
C ASN A 15 21.80 -2.52 6.08
N MET A 16 20.93 -1.52 5.88
CA MET A 16 21.18 -0.14 6.28
C MET A 16 20.77 0.14 7.74
N ARG A 17 20.24 -0.86 8.43
CA ARG A 17 19.89 -0.76 9.86
C ARG A 17 21.13 -1.01 10.72
N GLY A 18 21.22 -0.33 11.87
CA GLY A 18 22.24 -0.59 12.87
C GLY A 18 22.16 -2.00 13.44
N ASP A 19 23.29 -2.55 13.84
CA ASP A 19 23.42 -3.92 14.37
C ASP A 19 23.20 -3.99 15.87
N ALA A 20 23.14 -2.84 16.54
CA ALA A 20 23.02 -2.77 18.00
C ALA A 20 22.06 -1.65 18.40
N ILE A 21 21.40 -1.84 19.53
CA ILE A 21 20.66 -0.83 20.26
C ILE A 21 21.43 -0.57 21.54
N GLU A 22 21.94 0.65 21.73
CA GLU A 22 22.85 1.01 22.82
C GLU A 22 24.13 0.15 22.82
N ARG A 23 24.22 -0.85 23.71
CA ARG A 23 25.36 -1.78 23.82
C ARG A 23 25.00 -3.21 23.52
N GLU A 24 23.73 -3.50 23.22
CA GLU A 24 23.25 -4.84 22.94
C GLU A 24 23.19 -5.08 21.44
N GLN A 25 23.83 -6.14 20.97
CA GLN A 25 23.72 -6.58 19.58
C GLN A 25 22.36 -7.22 19.33
N ILE A 26 21.73 -6.84 18.23
CA ILE A 26 20.49 -7.46 17.77
C ILE A 26 20.86 -8.81 17.15
N SER A 27 20.47 -9.90 17.81
CA SER A 27 20.68 -11.26 17.31
C SER A 27 19.54 -11.69 16.37
N GLY A 28 19.86 -12.54 15.38
CA GLY A 28 18.91 -13.16 14.47
C GLY A 28 18.98 -12.65 13.03
N ALA A 29 18.35 -13.39 12.13
CA ALA A 29 18.25 -13.00 10.72
C ALA A 29 17.34 -11.78 10.57
N ARG A 30 17.80 -10.80 9.80
CA ARG A 30 17.01 -9.60 9.53
C ARG A 30 15.91 -9.89 8.51
N GLU A 31 14.74 -9.43 8.82
CA GLU A 31 13.64 -9.45 7.86
C GLU A 31 13.90 -8.45 6.73
N LYS A 32 13.50 -8.82 5.51
CA LYS A 32 13.54 -7.90 4.38
C LYS A 32 12.69 -6.68 4.68
N ASP A 33 13.32 -5.51 4.61
CA ASP A 33 12.67 -4.21 4.78
C ASP A 33 13.25 -3.27 3.74
N GLN A 34 12.66 -3.31 2.56
CA GLN A 34 13.08 -2.49 1.43
C GLN A 34 12.05 -1.41 1.16
N GLN A 35 12.54 -0.21 0.90
CA GLN A 35 11.69 0.88 0.43
C GLN A 35 12.46 1.73 -0.56
N THR A 36 11.83 2.05 -1.66
CA THR A 36 12.39 2.98 -2.63
C THR A 36 11.39 4.11 -2.86
N THR A 37 11.89 5.33 -2.76
CA THR A 37 11.13 6.56 -2.98
C THR A 37 11.73 7.30 -4.15
N TRP A 38 10.91 7.64 -5.13
CA TRP A 38 11.26 8.55 -6.23
C TRP A 38 10.44 9.81 -6.09
N GLY A 39 11.07 10.93 -6.31
CA GLY A 39 10.37 12.18 -6.29
C GLY A 39 10.95 13.21 -7.24
N PHE A 40 10.10 14.14 -7.64
CA PHE A 40 10.50 15.29 -8.41
C PHE A 40 9.71 16.53 -8.00
N SER A 41 10.28 17.68 -8.23
CA SER A 41 9.59 18.96 -8.19
C SER A 41 10.00 19.82 -9.37
N LEU A 42 9.07 20.60 -9.89
CA LEU A 42 9.33 21.57 -10.95
C LEU A 42 8.40 22.76 -10.76
N GLY A 43 8.95 23.95 -10.82
CA GLY A 43 8.17 25.16 -10.75
C GLY A 43 8.83 26.30 -11.52
N GLY A 44 8.01 27.24 -11.95
CA GLY A 44 8.51 28.39 -12.68
C GLY A 44 7.40 29.26 -13.25
N PRO A 45 7.75 30.35 -13.94
CA PRO A 45 6.80 31.24 -14.56
C PRO A 45 6.27 30.65 -15.87
N ILE A 46 4.95 30.62 -16.02
CA ILE A 46 4.28 30.49 -17.33
C ILE A 46 4.30 31.85 -18.02
N ILE A 47 3.98 32.89 -17.24
CA ILE A 47 4.09 34.29 -17.66
C ILE A 47 4.89 34.99 -16.56
N LYS A 48 6.03 35.58 -16.91
CA LYS A 48 6.90 36.28 -15.95
C LYS A 48 6.11 37.31 -15.14
N ASN A 49 6.36 37.32 -13.83
CA ASN A 49 5.74 38.18 -12.81
C ASN A 49 4.20 37.99 -12.66
N LYS A 50 3.55 37.17 -13.48
CA LYS A 50 2.08 37.12 -13.53
C LYS A 50 1.52 35.73 -13.24
N LEU A 51 2.04 34.71 -13.89
CA LEU A 51 1.47 33.36 -13.80
C LEU A 51 2.60 32.36 -13.57
N PHE A 52 2.44 31.57 -12.53
CA PHE A 52 3.42 30.57 -12.11
C PHE A 52 2.75 29.22 -11.96
N PHE A 53 3.53 28.17 -12.11
CA PHE A 53 3.13 26.82 -11.76
C PHE A 53 4.14 26.15 -10.82
N PHE A 54 3.66 25.19 -10.10
CA PHE A 54 4.46 24.25 -9.33
C PHE A 54 3.85 22.86 -9.46
N ALA A 55 4.69 21.87 -9.76
CA ALA A 55 4.35 20.46 -9.78
C ALA A 55 5.30 19.69 -8.89
N ASN A 56 4.78 18.77 -8.11
CA ASN A 56 5.53 17.82 -7.30
C ASN A 56 4.94 16.44 -7.44
N GLY A 57 5.77 15.43 -7.56
CA GLY A 57 5.37 14.03 -7.58
C GLY A 57 6.28 13.19 -6.70
N GLU A 58 5.70 12.29 -5.95
CA GLU A 58 6.40 11.28 -5.15
C GLU A 58 5.76 9.92 -5.32
N MET A 59 6.58 8.90 -5.50
CA MET A 59 6.18 7.50 -5.53
C MET A 59 7.03 6.73 -4.54
N VAL A 60 6.37 6.03 -3.63
CA VAL A 60 7.00 5.12 -2.67
C VAL A 60 6.63 3.70 -3.04
N LYS A 61 7.62 2.82 -3.11
CA LYS A 61 7.44 1.39 -3.34
C LYS A 61 8.05 0.61 -2.19
N THR A 62 7.25 -0.23 -1.55
CA THR A 62 7.67 -1.07 -0.43
C THR A 62 7.33 -2.52 -0.77
N PRO A 63 8.29 -3.29 -1.32
CA PRO A 63 8.10 -4.72 -1.51
C PRO A 63 7.84 -5.37 -0.14
N THR A 64 6.71 -6.00 0.00
CA THR A 64 6.27 -6.61 1.26
C THR A 64 5.82 -8.04 1.00
N VAL A 65 6.04 -8.92 1.97
CA VAL A 65 5.48 -10.26 2.01
C VAL A 65 4.48 -10.32 3.16
N VAL A 66 3.19 -10.39 2.85
CA VAL A 66 2.14 -10.44 3.89
C VAL A 66 2.14 -11.78 4.62
N ASN A 67 2.54 -12.84 3.93
CA ASN A 67 2.51 -14.18 4.50
C ASN A 67 3.89 -14.85 4.44
N ARG A 68 4.34 -15.32 5.59
CA ARG A 68 5.59 -16.11 5.75
C ARG A 68 5.33 -17.59 5.92
N TRP A 69 4.11 -17.98 6.23
CA TRP A 69 3.76 -19.37 6.42
C TRP A 69 3.95 -20.16 5.13
N ARG A 70 4.46 -21.35 5.27
CA ARG A 70 4.66 -22.31 4.18
C ARG A 70 4.11 -23.68 4.60
N GLY A 71 3.68 -24.46 3.65
CA GLY A 71 3.27 -25.84 3.90
C GLY A 71 4.44 -26.70 4.34
N SER A 72 4.14 -27.76 5.06
CA SER A 72 5.13 -28.76 5.49
C SER A 72 5.30 -29.88 4.46
N GLU A 73 6.45 -30.55 4.47
CA GLU A 73 6.67 -31.79 3.70
C GLU A 73 5.95 -32.98 4.35
N ASN A 74 5.92 -33.03 5.67
CA ASN A 74 5.54 -34.21 6.45
C ASN A 74 4.22 -34.06 7.22
N GLY A 75 3.58 -32.90 7.18
CA GLY A 75 2.35 -32.61 7.93
C GLY A 75 2.60 -32.18 9.39
N ILE A 76 3.84 -31.87 9.76
CA ILE A 76 4.19 -31.35 11.09
C ILE A 76 4.36 -29.85 10.99
N GLY A 77 3.59 -29.11 11.80
CA GLY A 77 3.67 -27.65 11.89
C GLY A 77 4.78 -27.22 12.86
N ASP A 78 5.40 -26.08 12.53
CA ASP A 78 6.43 -25.44 13.34
C ASP A 78 6.21 -23.93 13.33
N ALA A 79 5.72 -23.40 14.45
CA ALA A 79 5.38 -22.00 14.58
C ALA A 79 6.62 -21.09 14.56
N GLU A 80 7.75 -21.55 15.09
CA GLU A 80 8.99 -20.76 15.14
C GLU A 80 9.55 -20.51 13.74
N ASN A 81 9.41 -21.52 12.85
CA ASN A 81 9.88 -21.45 11.47
C ASN A 81 8.78 -21.12 10.45
N TYR A 82 7.59 -20.72 10.89
CA TYR A 82 6.44 -20.41 10.03
C TYR A 82 6.06 -21.59 9.11
N ILE A 83 6.04 -22.80 9.64
CA ILE A 83 5.64 -24.02 8.92
C ILE A 83 4.26 -24.43 9.40
N SER A 84 3.30 -24.50 8.47
CA SER A 84 1.99 -25.05 8.73
C SER A 84 2.00 -26.56 8.65
N ARG A 85 1.12 -27.24 9.40
CA ARG A 85 0.87 -28.68 9.27
C ARG A 85 0.27 -29.07 7.92
N THR A 86 -0.32 -28.11 7.18
CA THR A 86 -0.83 -28.38 5.84
C THR A 86 0.29 -28.79 4.91
N LYS A 87 0.17 -29.93 4.25
CA LYS A 87 1.21 -30.47 3.38
C LYS A 87 1.30 -29.69 2.07
N LEU A 88 2.51 -29.48 1.58
CA LEU A 88 2.76 -28.88 0.26
C LEU A 88 2.05 -29.64 -0.86
N ALA A 89 2.09 -30.97 -0.82
CA ALA A 89 1.41 -31.82 -1.79
C ALA A 89 -0.11 -31.61 -1.81
N ASP A 90 -0.73 -31.34 -0.66
CA ASP A 90 -2.17 -31.08 -0.58
C ASP A 90 -2.51 -29.70 -1.14
N LEU A 91 -1.69 -28.68 -0.87
CA LEU A 91 -1.85 -27.35 -1.45
C LEU A 91 -1.74 -27.38 -2.98
N GLU A 92 -0.74 -28.07 -3.49
CA GLU A 92 -0.56 -28.26 -4.93
C GLU A 92 -1.75 -29.01 -5.57
N ARG A 93 -2.18 -30.12 -4.95
CA ARG A 93 -3.31 -30.92 -5.42
C ARG A 93 -4.58 -30.11 -5.46
N VAL A 94 -4.88 -29.31 -4.44
CA VAL A 94 -6.08 -28.46 -4.38
C VAL A 94 -6.00 -27.39 -5.45
N SER A 95 -4.87 -26.72 -5.59
CA SER A 95 -4.68 -25.66 -6.61
C SER A 95 -4.89 -26.20 -8.02
N ASN A 96 -4.26 -27.34 -8.34
CA ASN A 96 -4.40 -27.97 -9.65
C ASN A 96 -5.83 -28.42 -9.91
N PHE A 97 -6.48 -29.06 -8.93
CA PHE A 97 -7.87 -29.49 -9.06
C PHE A 97 -8.82 -28.33 -9.35
N VAL A 98 -8.67 -27.23 -8.62
CA VAL A 98 -9.54 -26.05 -8.79
C VAL A 98 -9.29 -25.40 -10.14
N LYS A 99 -8.05 -25.34 -10.59
CA LYS A 99 -7.67 -24.82 -11.90
C LYS A 99 -8.24 -25.69 -13.04
N ASP A 100 -8.04 -27.00 -12.96
CA ASP A 100 -8.46 -27.94 -14.03
C ASP A 100 -9.99 -28.04 -14.12
N LYS A 101 -10.68 -28.06 -12.99
CA LYS A 101 -12.12 -28.27 -12.95
C LYS A 101 -12.93 -26.98 -13.16
N TYR A 102 -12.44 -25.86 -12.65
CA TYR A 102 -13.19 -24.60 -12.61
C TYR A 102 -12.51 -23.45 -13.37
N GLY A 103 -11.30 -23.66 -13.88
CA GLY A 103 -10.51 -22.62 -14.53
C GLY A 103 -10.05 -21.50 -13.59
N TYR A 104 -10.15 -21.71 -12.27
CA TYR A 104 -9.81 -20.69 -11.29
C TYR A 104 -8.36 -20.81 -10.82
N ASP A 105 -7.61 -19.72 -10.90
CA ASP A 105 -6.26 -19.63 -10.37
C ASP A 105 -6.31 -19.23 -8.89
N THR A 106 -5.78 -20.08 -8.02
CA THR A 106 -5.72 -19.82 -6.57
C THR A 106 -4.62 -18.82 -6.19
N GLY A 107 -3.72 -18.54 -7.09
CA GLY A 107 -2.47 -17.84 -6.80
C GLY A 107 -1.48 -18.71 -6.02
N SER A 108 -0.37 -18.10 -5.61
CA SER A 108 0.69 -18.78 -4.84
C SER A 108 0.19 -19.22 -3.45
N TRP A 109 0.79 -20.27 -2.90
CA TRP A 109 0.64 -20.67 -1.49
C TRP A 109 1.89 -20.47 -0.67
N THR A 110 2.90 -19.79 -1.23
CA THR A 110 4.13 -19.38 -0.53
C THR A 110 4.49 -17.96 -0.94
N ASN A 111 5.11 -17.20 0.00
CA ASN A 111 5.64 -15.87 -0.27
C ASN A 111 4.64 -14.95 -1.00
N PHE A 112 3.47 -14.72 -0.40
CA PHE A 112 2.44 -13.89 -1.01
C PHE A 112 2.99 -12.50 -1.31
N PRO A 113 3.20 -12.15 -2.59
CA PRO A 113 3.69 -10.83 -2.94
C PRO A 113 2.61 -9.80 -2.60
N ALA A 114 3.00 -8.79 -1.88
CA ALA A 114 2.11 -7.75 -1.39
C ALA A 114 2.81 -6.39 -1.48
N ASP A 115 3.25 -6.04 -2.67
CA ASP A 115 3.92 -4.77 -2.91
C ASP A 115 3.00 -3.60 -2.56
N GLU A 116 3.38 -2.83 -1.57
CA GLU A 116 2.70 -1.60 -1.21
C GLU A 116 3.22 -0.45 -2.08
N SER A 117 2.31 0.41 -2.47
CA SER A 117 2.64 1.59 -3.25
C SER A 117 1.89 2.81 -2.75
N ASN A 118 2.59 3.94 -2.73
CA ASN A 118 2.01 5.23 -2.39
C ASN A 118 2.40 6.23 -3.48
N TYR A 119 1.41 6.90 -4.03
CA TYR A 119 1.57 7.94 -5.06
C TYR A 119 1.03 9.25 -4.52
N LYS A 120 1.82 10.29 -4.64
CA LYS A 120 1.42 11.65 -4.28
C LYS A 120 1.75 12.58 -5.43
N LEU A 121 0.77 13.35 -5.85
CA LEU A 121 0.95 14.41 -6.84
C LEU A 121 0.36 15.70 -6.29
N LEU A 122 1.07 16.78 -6.50
CA LEU A 122 0.61 18.12 -6.23
C LEU A 122 0.84 18.97 -7.47
N PHE A 123 -0.19 19.66 -7.90
CA PHE A 123 -0.10 20.67 -8.93
C PHE A 123 -0.70 21.97 -8.42
N ARG A 124 0.00 23.08 -8.62
CA ARG A 124 -0.42 24.39 -8.18
C ARG A 124 -0.19 25.43 -9.29
N VAL A 125 -1.12 26.31 -9.44
CA VAL A 125 -1.02 27.50 -10.29
C VAL A 125 -1.25 28.73 -9.43
N ASP A 126 -0.35 29.69 -9.51
CA ASP A 126 -0.43 30.98 -8.84
C ASP A 126 -0.56 32.07 -9.91
N TRP A 127 -1.63 32.83 -9.82
CA TRP A 127 -1.92 33.92 -10.77
C TRP A 127 -2.06 35.26 -10.07
N ASN A 128 -1.13 36.16 -10.35
CA ASN A 128 -1.22 37.58 -10.01
C ASN A 128 -2.13 38.26 -11.03
N ILE A 129 -3.46 38.25 -10.76
CA ILE A 129 -4.47 38.84 -11.66
C ILE A 129 -4.19 40.33 -11.81
N THR A 130 -3.99 40.99 -10.67
CA THR A 130 -3.53 42.37 -10.53
C THR A 130 -2.59 42.48 -9.34
N ASP A 131 -2.02 43.64 -9.06
CA ASP A 131 -1.20 43.86 -7.84
C ASP A 131 -2.01 43.73 -6.53
N LYS A 132 -3.34 43.71 -6.63
CA LYS A 132 -4.26 43.61 -5.49
C LYS A 132 -4.99 42.28 -5.39
N HIS A 133 -4.95 41.45 -6.44
CA HIS A 133 -5.71 40.20 -6.51
C HIS A 133 -4.81 39.06 -6.92
N HIS A 134 -4.68 38.08 -6.01
CA HIS A 134 -3.85 36.91 -6.20
C HIS A 134 -4.71 35.64 -6.07
N LEU A 135 -4.72 34.82 -7.11
CA LEU A 135 -5.43 33.54 -7.16
C LEU A 135 -4.42 32.39 -7.12
N ALA A 136 -4.62 31.44 -6.21
CA ALA A 136 -3.94 30.16 -6.22
C ALA A 136 -4.94 29.02 -6.41
N VAL A 137 -4.67 28.13 -7.35
CA VAL A 137 -5.42 26.89 -7.54
C VAL A 137 -4.48 25.73 -7.30
N ARG A 138 -4.88 24.79 -6.45
CA ARG A 138 -4.09 23.63 -6.11
C ARG A 138 -4.91 22.36 -6.29
N TYR A 139 -4.28 21.35 -6.87
CA TYR A 139 -4.78 19.99 -6.94
C TYR A 139 -3.83 19.06 -6.21
N ASN A 140 -4.36 18.21 -5.32
CA ASN A 140 -3.64 17.15 -4.66
C ASN A 140 -4.28 15.80 -5.04
N TYR A 141 -3.44 14.87 -5.38
CA TYR A 141 -3.79 13.48 -5.61
C TYR A 141 -2.95 12.60 -4.70
N THR A 142 -3.59 11.72 -3.95
CA THR A 142 -2.89 10.70 -3.17
C THR A 142 -3.58 9.36 -3.40
N LYS A 143 -2.79 8.35 -3.75
CA LYS A 143 -3.26 6.96 -3.85
C LYS A 143 -2.33 6.09 -3.04
N ASN A 144 -2.90 5.32 -2.12
CA ASN A 144 -2.20 4.33 -1.32
C ASN A 144 -2.84 2.96 -1.52
N ARG A 145 -2.02 1.92 -1.66
CA ARG A 145 -2.45 0.54 -1.64
C ARG A 145 -1.72 -0.20 -0.54
N SER A 146 -2.48 -0.85 0.34
CA SER A 146 -1.94 -1.73 1.37
C SER A 146 -2.64 -3.11 1.32
N TRP A 147 -1.85 -4.17 1.33
CA TRP A 147 -2.35 -5.52 1.30
C TRP A 147 -2.71 -6.02 2.70
N GLN A 148 -3.79 -6.77 2.77
CA GLN A 148 -4.30 -7.38 3.98
C GLN A 148 -4.22 -8.90 3.86
N ALA A 149 -3.80 -9.54 4.94
CA ALA A 149 -3.88 -10.99 5.04
C ALA A 149 -5.33 -11.48 4.94
N PRO A 150 -5.56 -12.73 4.49
CA PRO A 150 -6.87 -13.32 4.49
C PRO A 150 -7.54 -13.22 5.86
N ASN A 151 -8.84 -12.92 5.87
CA ASN A 151 -9.58 -12.67 7.10
C ASN A 151 -9.54 -13.89 8.03
N ALA A 152 -9.30 -13.63 9.30
CA ALA A 152 -9.27 -14.59 10.39
C ALA A 152 -10.66 -15.06 10.88
N SER A 153 -11.68 -15.02 10.04
CA SER A 153 -13.03 -15.46 10.45
C SER A 153 -13.19 -16.98 10.52
N SER A 154 -12.23 -17.78 10.01
CA SER A 154 -12.20 -19.22 10.23
C SER A 154 -11.75 -19.54 11.65
N MET A 155 -12.33 -20.61 12.18
CA MET A 155 -12.00 -21.08 13.53
C MET A 155 -10.75 -21.92 13.45
N ASP A 156 -9.75 -21.54 14.22
CA ASP A 156 -8.54 -22.31 14.45
C ASP A 156 -8.69 -23.06 15.78
N GLY A 157 -8.53 -24.38 15.77
CA GLY A 157 -8.65 -25.21 16.97
C GLY A 157 -10.00 -25.14 17.71
N GLY A 158 -11.08 -24.71 17.07
CA GLY A 158 -12.40 -24.60 17.67
C GLY A 158 -12.76 -23.25 18.25
N THR A 159 -11.84 -22.32 18.32
CA THR A 159 -12.06 -20.94 18.75
C THR A 159 -11.82 -19.98 17.56
N ARG A 160 -12.54 -18.87 17.53
CA ARG A 160 -12.20 -17.80 16.62
C ARG A 160 -10.82 -17.27 16.99
N ALA A 161 -9.82 -17.61 16.20
CA ALA A 161 -8.50 -17.02 16.36
C ALA A 161 -8.56 -15.55 15.92
N SER A 162 -7.92 -14.67 16.66
CA SER A 162 -7.71 -13.28 16.27
C SER A 162 -6.64 -13.13 15.18
N GLY A 163 -6.13 -14.21 14.63
CA GLY A 163 -5.08 -14.29 13.65
C GLY A 163 -5.57 -14.49 12.22
N SER A 164 -4.66 -14.50 11.27
CA SER A 164 -4.95 -14.77 9.89
C SER A 164 -5.29 -16.25 9.68
N ARG A 165 -5.94 -16.58 8.55
CA ARG A 165 -6.17 -17.97 8.11
C ARG A 165 -4.89 -18.74 7.78
N MET A 166 -3.75 -18.13 8.04
CA MET A 166 -2.43 -18.69 7.87
C MET A 166 -1.77 -18.81 9.23
N SER A 167 -1.55 -20.02 9.67
CA SER A 167 -1.01 -20.33 10.97
C SER A 167 -0.31 -21.70 10.94
N GLN A 168 0.17 -22.13 12.09
CA GLN A 168 0.67 -23.50 12.27
C GLN A 168 -0.37 -24.57 11.85
N TYR A 169 -1.65 -24.23 11.84
CA TYR A 169 -2.75 -25.20 11.64
C TYR A 169 -3.44 -25.06 10.29
N SER A 170 -3.29 -23.93 9.61
CA SER A 170 -4.03 -23.63 8.38
C SER A 170 -3.19 -22.86 7.37
N MET A 171 -3.55 -23.01 6.10
CA MET A 171 -2.97 -22.27 4.98
C MET A 171 -4.06 -21.71 4.09
N SER A 172 -3.76 -20.61 3.43
CA SER A 172 -4.58 -19.99 2.39
C SER A 172 -3.77 -19.81 1.12
N PHE A 173 -4.46 -19.54 0.02
CA PHE A 173 -3.86 -19.15 -1.24
C PHE A 173 -3.80 -17.63 -1.41
N ALA A 174 -2.87 -17.16 -2.21
CA ALA A 174 -2.64 -15.71 -2.38
C ALA A 174 -3.87 -14.96 -2.89
N ASN A 175 -4.69 -15.56 -3.74
CA ASN A 175 -5.89 -14.93 -4.28
C ASN A 175 -7.03 -14.79 -3.25
N SER A 176 -6.88 -15.30 -2.03
CA SER A 176 -7.78 -15.00 -0.90
C SER A 176 -7.44 -13.69 -0.18
N MET A 177 -6.31 -13.05 -0.52
CA MET A 177 -5.94 -11.73 -0.01
C MET A 177 -6.73 -10.62 -0.71
N TYR A 178 -6.80 -9.48 -0.05
CA TYR A 178 -7.30 -8.25 -0.63
C TYR A 178 -6.40 -7.07 -0.26
N ALA A 179 -6.42 -6.05 -1.07
CA ALA A 179 -5.80 -4.78 -0.74
C ALA A 179 -6.88 -3.73 -0.41
N ILE A 180 -6.48 -2.76 0.38
CA ILE A 180 -7.25 -1.53 0.59
C ILE A 180 -6.60 -0.44 -0.25
N ASP A 181 -7.38 0.12 -1.17
CA ASP A 181 -7.01 1.27 -1.97
C ASP A 181 -7.67 2.51 -1.36
N ASN A 182 -6.84 3.46 -0.93
CA ASN A 182 -7.29 4.76 -0.47
C ASN A 182 -6.92 5.79 -1.55
N LEU A 183 -7.91 6.49 -2.06
CA LEU A 183 -7.74 7.51 -3.08
C LEU A 183 -8.29 8.84 -2.59
N VAL A 184 -7.47 9.88 -2.64
CA VAL A 184 -7.86 11.24 -2.30
C VAL A 184 -7.59 12.15 -3.50
N ASN A 185 -8.64 12.86 -3.92
CA ASN A 185 -8.57 13.96 -4.87
C ASN A 185 -9.03 15.23 -4.16
N SER A 186 -8.19 16.26 -4.13
CA SER A 186 -8.53 17.51 -3.45
C SER A 186 -8.18 18.70 -4.32
N TRP A 187 -9.14 19.60 -4.46
CA TRP A 187 -9.00 20.88 -5.13
C TRP A 187 -9.12 22.01 -4.10
N THR A 188 -8.23 22.97 -4.19
CA THR A 188 -8.29 24.18 -3.37
C THR A 188 -8.18 25.39 -4.27
N VAL A 189 -9.06 26.35 -4.06
CA VAL A 189 -9.04 27.68 -4.68
C VAL A 189 -8.88 28.70 -3.57
N ASP A 190 -7.87 29.55 -3.67
CA ASP A 190 -7.55 30.59 -2.70
C ASP A 190 -7.41 31.92 -3.45
N LEU A 191 -8.35 32.83 -3.22
CA LEU A 191 -8.35 34.17 -3.80
C LEU A 191 -8.12 35.20 -2.69
N ASN A 192 -6.98 35.83 -2.74
CA ASN A 192 -6.61 36.93 -1.86
C ASN A 192 -6.82 38.26 -2.60
N SER A 193 -7.61 39.15 -2.01
CA SER A 193 -8.00 40.44 -2.58
C SER A 193 -7.79 41.57 -1.58
N ARG A 194 -7.06 42.60 -2.00
CA ARG A 194 -6.91 43.85 -1.27
C ARG A 194 -7.71 44.94 -1.99
N PHE A 195 -8.88 45.28 -1.46
CA PHE A 195 -9.77 46.28 -2.07
C PHE A 195 -9.28 47.68 -1.79
N THR A 196 -8.87 47.98 -0.55
CA THR A 196 -8.29 49.26 -0.13
C THR A 196 -7.09 48.97 0.77
N ASP A 197 -6.42 50.04 1.25
CA ASP A 197 -5.29 49.88 2.17
C ASP A 197 -5.69 49.30 3.52
N ASN A 198 -6.98 49.48 3.89
CA ASN A 198 -7.52 49.00 5.17
C ASN A 198 -8.52 47.85 5.01
N LEU A 199 -8.78 47.36 3.80
CA LEU A 199 -9.74 46.28 3.54
C LEU A 199 -9.15 45.23 2.63
N SER A 200 -9.03 44.03 3.19
CA SER A 200 -8.63 42.82 2.46
C SER A 200 -9.60 41.68 2.72
N ASN A 201 -9.67 40.75 1.79
CA ASN A 201 -10.47 39.54 1.90
C ASN A 201 -9.69 38.35 1.37
N GLN A 202 -9.89 37.21 2.01
CA GLN A 202 -9.48 35.90 1.51
C GLN A 202 -10.71 35.03 1.28
N PHE A 203 -10.89 34.56 0.07
CA PHE A 203 -11.86 33.52 -0.26
C PHE A 203 -11.11 32.20 -0.43
N LEU A 204 -11.42 31.23 0.43
CA LEU A 204 -10.84 29.89 0.39
C LEU A 204 -11.95 28.87 0.18
N PHE A 205 -11.83 28.09 -0.88
CA PHE A 205 -12.69 26.97 -1.18
C PHE A 205 -11.87 25.69 -1.33
N THR A 206 -12.30 24.61 -0.66
CA THR A 206 -11.69 23.30 -0.80
C THR A 206 -12.77 22.26 -1.06
N TYR A 207 -12.55 21.43 -2.07
CA TYR A 207 -13.33 20.24 -2.35
C TYR A 207 -12.44 19.02 -2.30
N SER A 208 -12.81 18.02 -1.52
CA SER A 208 -12.08 16.76 -1.42
C SER A 208 -13.02 15.58 -1.66
N LYS A 209 -12.60 14.68 -2.54
CA LYS A 209 -13.25 13.38 -2.75
C LYS A 209 -12.32 12.29 -2.25
N LEU A 210 -12.80 11.52 -1.29
CA LEU A 210 -12.16 10.32 -0.77
C LEU A 210 -12.89 9.11 -1.34
N ASP A 211 -12.13 8.12 -1.77
CA ASP A 211 -12.64 6.86 -2.30
C ASP A 211 -11.80 5.73 -1.69
N ASP A 212 -12.43 4.95 -0.83
CA ASP A 212 -11.83 3.81 -0.17
C ASP A 212 -12.47 2.54 -0.74
N SER A 213 -11.67 1.73 -1.40
CA SER A 213 -12.15 0.50 -2.04
C SER A 213 -11.29 -0.70 -1.69
N ARG A 214 -11.88 -1.88 -1.81
CA ARG A 214 -11.13 -3.14 -1.73
C ARG A 214 -10.78 -3.61 -3.13
N TYR A 215 -9.56 -4.06 -3.27
CA TYR A 215 -9.03 -4.63 -4.50
C TYR A 215 -8.61 -6.09 -4.25
N THR A 216 -8.82 -6.96 -5.19
CA THR A 216 -8.31 -8.33 -5.18
C THR A 216 -7.75 -8.69 -6.55
N ASN A 217 -6.74 -9.55 -6.57
CA ASN A 217 -6.23 -10.17 -7.79
C ASN A 217 -7.10 -11.36 -8.22
N SER A 218 -8.04 -11.80 -7.37
CA SER A 218 -8.93 -12.91 -7.61
C SER A 218 -10.03 -12.55 -8.62
N SER A 219 -10.46 -13.51 -9.40
CA SER A 219 -11.77 -13.50 -10.07
C SER A 219 -12.88 -13.95 -9.10
N GLU A 220 -14.13 -13.79 -9.49
CA GLU A 220 -15.26 -14.28 -8.71
C GLU A 220 -15.20 -15.81 -8.57
N PHE A 221 -15.10 -16.29 -7.34
CA PHE A 221 -15.05 -17.69 -7.00
C PHE A 221 -15.62 -17.90 -5.58
N PRO A 222 -16.37 -18.98 -5.32
CA PRO A 222 -16.86 -19.27 -3.97
C PRO A 222 -15.72 -19.41 -2.97
N PHE A 223 -15.93 -18.89 -1.77
CA PHE A 223 -15.01 -19.14 -0.67
C PHE A 223 -15.19 -20.58 -0.17
N ILE A 224 -14.11 -21.35 -0.11
CA ILE A 224 -14.12 -22.77 0.29
C ILE A 224 -13.09 -22.99 1.39
N ASP A 225 -13.53 -23.46 2.55
CA ASP A 225 -12.68 -24.01 3.59
C ASP A 225 -12.62 -25.54 3.46
N ILE A 226 -11.43 -26.09 3.40
CA ILE A 226 -11.21 -27.54 3.41
C ILE A 226 -10.76 -27.92 4.80
N LEU A 227 -11.56 -28.75 5.48
CA LEU A 227 -11.26 -29.23 6.82
C LEU A 227 -10.56 -30.58 6.74
N ASP A 228 -9.38 -30.69 7.34
CA ASP A 228 -8.62 -31.92 7.35
C ASP A 228 -9.02 -32.80 8.53
N GLY A 229 -9.56 -34.01 8.23
CA GLY A 229 -9.93 -35.03 9.22
C GLY A 229 -11.01 -34.60 10.22
N GLY A 230 -11.89 -33.65 9.86
CA GLY A 230 -12.90 -33.11 10.78
C GLY A 230 -12.34 -32.20 11.87
N GLN A 231 -11.04 -32.02 11.88
CA GLN A 231 -10.37 -31.00 12.69
C GLN A 231 -10.37 -29.70 11.91
N LYS A 232 -10.62 -28.61 12.61
CA LYS A 232 -10.56 -27.28 12.02
C LYS A 232 -9.12 -27.00 11.66
N SER A 233 -8.86 -26.87 10.39
CA SER A 233 -7.56 -26.42 9.86
C SER A 233 -7.46 -24.93 9.96
#